data_c29d2905b8261bb516115a3f561bf7f9
#
_entry.id   c29d2905b8261bb516115a3f561bf7f9
#
_cell.length_a   1.000
_cell.length_b   1.000
_cell.length_c   1.000
_cell.angle_alpha   90.00
_cell.angle_beta   90.00
_cell.angle_gamma   90.00
#
_symmetry.space_group_name_H-M   'P 1'
#
loop_
_entity.id
_entity.type
_entity.pdbx_description
1 polymer ?
#
loop_
_entity_poly.entity_id
_entity_poly.type
_entity_poly.pdbx_seq_one_letter_code
_entity_poly.pdbx_strand_id
1 'polypeptide(L)'
;MNNATIRLNKRMAELGLCSRREADDWIAKGWVRVNGETAVLGRPVSPLDRIEVARLARGQQERQVTVLLNKPVGYVSGQAADGHTPAIQLIEAGNHWRDDTSTVRFAPKQRMGLAPAGRLDIDSVGLLVLTQDGRVARQLIGEDSAVEKEYLVRVQYGRLPAGEVQTDVQSLFPADKLALLRHGLSLDGQALKPAQVDWQNPEQLRFVLTEGKKRQIRRMCEHVGLTVVGLKRVRIGRVKLGALPLGQWRYLGRDESFV
;
A
#
# COMPACT_ATOMS: atom_id res chain seq x y z
N MET A 1 23.11 6.33 30.42
CA MET A 1 22.11 6.68 29.39
C MET A 1 22.72 6.30 28.04
N ASN A 2 22.10 5.37 27.33
CA ASN A 2 22.66 4.85 26.08
C ASN A 2 22.50 5.94 24.97
N ASN A 3 23.54 6.71 24.70
CA ASN A 3 23.58 7.71 23.64
C ASN A 3 23.83 7.00 22.29
N ALA A 4 22.96 6.08 21.92
CA ALA A 4 23.08 5.42 20.62
C ALA A 4 22.84 6.45 19.52
N THR A 5 23.88 6.77 18.78
CA THR A 5 23.79 7.61 17.59
C THR A 5 23.21 6.82 16.42
N ILE A 6 22.35 7.46 15.63
CA ILE A 6 21.80 6.92 14.41
C ILE A 6 22.06 7.88 13.23
N ARG A 7 21.98 7.39 12.00
CA ARG A 7 22.15 8.24 10.83
C ARG A 7 21.07 9.32 10.76
N LEU A 8 21.46 10.54 10.40
CA LEU A 8 20.55 11.70 10.32
C LEU A 8 19.30 11.42 9.46
N ASN A 9 19.47 10.82 8.27
CA ASN A 9 18.34 10.46 7.40
C ASN A 9 17.35 9.49 8.06
N LYS A 10 17.87 8.52 8.85
CA LYS A 10 17.03 7.61 9.63
C LYS A 10 16.29 8.38 10.72
N ARG A 11 16.99 9.26 11.45
CA ARG A 11 16.38 10.09 12.50
C ARG A 11 15.29 11.00 11.97
N MET A 12 15.52 11.68 10.83
CA MET A 12 14.51 12.53 10.18
C MET A 12 13.26 11.73 9.79
N ALA A 13 13.44 10.52 9.29
CA ALA A 13 12.33 9.64 8.95
C ALA A 13 11.58 9.14 10.18
N GLU A 14 12.26 8.81 11.30
CA GLU A 14 11.63 8.44 12.57
C GLU A 14 10.80 9.58 13.16
N LEU A 15 11.28 10.79 13.04
CA LEU A 15 10.58 12.01 13.45
C LEU A 15 9.40 12.39 12.51
N GLY A 16 9.17 11.63 11.44
CA GLY A 16 8.08 11.90 10.50
C GLY A 16 8.31 13.14 9.62
N LEU A 17 9.52 13.70 9.59
CA LEU A 17 9.82 14.91 8.81
C LEU A 17 9.78 14.63 7.30
N CYS A 18 10.30 13.48 6.88
CA CYS A 18 10.38 13.06 5.48
C CYS A 18 10.74 11.56 5.38
N SER A 19 10.82 11.01 4.16
CA SER A 19 11.43 9.69 3.95
C SER A 19 12.96 9.76 4.03
N ARG A 20 13.63 8.61 4.19
CA ARG A 20 15.11 8.56 4.19
C ARG A 20 15.71 9.09 2.88
N ARG A 21 15.09 8.80 1.73
CA ARG A 21 15.55 9.28 0.41
C ARG A 21 15.39 10.80 0.28
N GLU A 22 14.28 11.35 0.74
CA GLU A 22 14.07 12.79 0.78
C GLU A 22 15.05 13.47 1.74
N ALA A 23 15.32 12.86 2.90
CA ALA A 23 16.33 13.36 3.82
C ALA A 23 17.70 13.45 3.15
N ASP A 24 18.13 12.42 2.44
CA ASP A 24 19.41 12.42 1.71
C ASP A 24 19.44 13.52 0.65
N ASP A 25 18.36 13.70 -0.13
CA ASP A 25 18.23 14.79 -1.10
C ASP A 25 18.29 16.18 -0.45
N TRP A 26 17.58 16.39 0.65
CA TRP A 26 17.60 17.65 1.38
C TRP A 26 18.96 17.95 2.02
N ILE A 27 19.64 16.93 2.56
CA ILE A 27 21.00 17.07 3.11
C ILE A 27 21.96 17.44 1.99
N ALA A 28 21.92 16.76 0.84
CA ALA A 28 22.76 17.05 -0.31
C ALA A 28 22.56 18.48 -0.86
N LYS A 29 21.34 19.00 -0.79
CA LYS A 29 20.98 20.39 -1.17
C LYS A 29 21.35 21.43 -0.09
N GLY A 30 21.88 21.03 1.06
CA GLY A 30 22.22 21.93 2.18
C GLY A 30 20.97 22.50 2.91
N TRP A 31 19.82 21.85 2.79
CA TRP A 31 18.56 22.29 3.41
C TRP A 31 18.33 21.77 4.82
N VAL A 32 19.29 21.03 5.36
CA VAL A 32 19.22 20.47 6.73
C VAL A 32 20.36 20.99 7.56
N ARG A 33 20.08 21.45 8.78
CA ARG A 33 21.06 21.82 9.79
C ARG A 33 20.90 20.94 11.02
N VAL A 34 22.02 20.66 11.67
CA VAL A 34 22.07 19.96 12.96
C VAL A 34 22.84 20.85 13.93
N ASN A 35 22.20 21.29 15.00
CA ASN A 35 22.77 22.22 15.99
C ASN A 35 23.32 23.53 15.36
N GLY A 36 22.63 24.02 14.32
CA GLY A 36 23.00 25.23 13.59
C GLY A 36 24.02 25.03 12.45
N GLU A 37 24.69 23.88 12.35
CA GLU A 37 25.63 23.57 11.29
C GLU A 37 24.96 22.86 10.12
N THR A 38 25.35 23.19 8.88
CA THR A 38 24.86 22.49 7.69
C THR A 38 25.27 21.02 7.74
N ALA A 39 24.28 20.14 7.61
CA ALA A 39 24.50 18.70 7.69
C ALA A 39 25.13 18.15 6.42
N VAL A 40 25.89 17.06 6.59
CA VAL A 40 26.45 16.26 5.49
C VAL A 40 25.84 14.86 5.47
N LEU A 41 25.86 14.21 4.30
CA LEU A 41 25.37 12.84 4.15
C LEU A 41 26.08 11.89 5.11
N GLY A 42 25.31 10.97 5.70
CA GLY A 42 25.82 9.97 6.63
C GLY A 42 26.10 10.47 8.05
N ARG A 43 25.91 11.79 8.36
CA ARG A 43 26.12 12.34 9.71
C ARG A 43 25.40 11.52 10.76
N PRO A 44 26.09 11.04 11.82
CA PRO A 44 25.45 10.46 12.99
C PRO A 44 24.85 11.57 13.86
N VAL A 45 23.68 11.30 14.44
CA VAL A 45 22.98 12.20 15.36
C VAL A 45 22.48 11.46 16.60
N SER A 46 22.45 12.14 17.71
CA SER A 46 21.86 11.71 18.98
C SER A 46 20.39 12.13 19.09
N PRO A 47 19.64 11.57 20.02
CA PRO A 47 18.27 12.03 20.30
C PRO A 47 18.16 13.49 20.75
N LEU A 48 19.23 14.07 21.27
CA LEU A 48 19.29 15.44 21.79
C LEU A 48 19.65 16.47 20.70
N ASP A 49 20.11 16.03 19.53
CA ASP A 49 20.50 16.94 18.46
C ASP A 49 19.28 17.64 17.86
N ARG A 50 19.37 18.97 17.73
CA ARG A 50 18.37 19.80 17.08
C ARG A 50 18.50 19.74 15.58
N ILE A 51 17.46 19.21 14.91
CA ILE A 51 17.39 19.10 13.45
C ILE A 51 16.49 20.20 12.90
N GLU A 52 17.01 21.01 12.01
CA GLU A 52 16.30 22.10 11.36
C GLU A 52 16.23 21.85 9.86
N VAL A 53 15.01 22.05 9.30
CA VAL A 53 14.74 21.84 7.87
C VAL A 53 14.31 23.15 7.24
N ALA A 54 14.94 23.52 6.12
CA ALA A 54 14.64 24.74 5.40
C ALA A 54 13.21 24.79 4.86
N ARG A 55 12.65 25.99 4.72
CA ARG A 55 11.32 26.23 4.15
C ARG A 55 11.17 25.66 2.73
N LEU A 56 12.24 25.72 1.94
CA LEU A 56 12.26 25.17 0.58
C LEU A 56 11.95 23.66 0.52
N ALA A 57 12.46 22.88 1.49
CA ALA A 57 12.17 21.46 1.60
C ALA A 57 10.70 21.21 1.90
N ARG A 58 10.11 21.98 2.81
CA ARG A 58 8.67 21.90 3.15
C ARG A 58 7.80 22.27 1.94
N GLY A 59 8.12 23.35 1.24
CA GLY A 59 7.39 23.76 0.03
C GLY A 59 7.50 22.76 -1.12
N GLN A 60 8.60 22.00 -1.23
CA GLN A 60 8.71 20.89 -2.17
C GLN A 60 7.78 19.73 -1.75
N GLN A 61 7.72 19.41 -0.46
CA GLN A 61 6.88 18.34 0.09
C GLN A 61 5.37 18.63 -0.05
N GLU A 62 4.95 19.87 0.14
CA GLU A 62 3.54 20.30 -0.03
C GLU A 62 3.03 20.16 -1.46
N ARG A 63 3.93 20.10 -2.44
CA ARG A 63 3.60 19.89 -3.86
C ARG A 63 3.53 18.42 -4.26
N GLN A 64 3.89 17.52 -3.37
CA GLN A 64 3.83 16.09 -3.62
C GLN A 64 2.38 15.62 -3.72
N VAL A 65 2.14 14.67 -4.61
CA VAL A 65 0.81 14.11 -4.82
C VAL A 65 0.75 12.65 -4.43
N THR A 66 -0.41 12.26 -3.93
CA THR A 66 -0.79 10.85 -3.73
C THR A 66 -2.00 10.58 -4.61
N VAL A 67 -1.95 9.50 -5.37
CA VAL A 67 -3.04 9.07 -6.24
C VAL A 67 -3.54 7.69 -5.86
N LEU A 68 -4.83 7.49 -6.04
CA LEU A 68 -5.57 6.27 -5.81
C LEU A 68 -5.97 5.72 -7.17
N LEU A 69 -5.52 4.52 -7.49
CA LEU A 69 -5.82 3.84 -8.75
C LEU A 69 -6.67 2.61 -8.48
N ASN A 70 -7.73 2.42 -9.23
CA ASN A 70 -8.42 1.14 -9.30
C ASN A 70 -7.68 0.25 -10.32
N LYS A 71 -6.63 -0.43 -9.84
CA LYS A 71 -5.74 -1.23 -10.69
C LYS A 71 -6.47 -2.41 -11.34
N PRO A 72 -6.49 -2.57 -12.66
CA PRO A 72 -7.00 -3.76 -13.31
C PRO A 72 -6.01 -4.94 -13.25
N VAL A 73 -6.45 -6.13 -13.64
CA VAL A 73 -5.56 -7.27 -13.89
C VAL A 73 -4.61 -6.96 -15.05
N GLY A 74 -3.50 -7.71 -15.13
CA GLY A 74 -2.51 -7.57 -16.22
C GLY A 74 -1.46 -6.48 -15.97
N TYR A 75 -1.61 -5.64 -14.95
CA TYR A 75 -0.65 -4.61 -14.60
C TYR A 75 0.13 -4.99 -13.33
N VAL A 76 1.44 -4.78 -13.35
CA VAL A 76 2.31 -4.91 -12.16
C VAL A 76 2.31 -3.62 -11.37
N SER A 77 2.34 -3.71 -10.03
CA SER A 77 2.31 -2.52 -9.16
C SER A 77 3.61 -1.69 -9.22
N GLY A 78 4.75 -2.35 -9.43
CA GLY A 78 6.07 -1.70 -9.43
C GLY A 78 6.66 -1.56 -10.83
N GLN A 79 8.01 -1.59 -10.89
CA GLN A 79 8.73 -1.57 -12.16
C GLN A 79 8.40 -2.80 -13.00
N ALA A 80 8.38 -2.62 -14.32
CA ALA A 80 8.22 -3.72 -15.25
C ALA A 80 9.34 -4.74 -15.05
N ALA A 81 8.95 -5.98 -14.78
CA ALA A 81 9.80 -7.15 -14.94
C ALA A 81 9.14 -8.03 -15.99
N ASP A 82 9.91 -8.71 -16.81
CA ASP A 82 9.42 -9.75 -17.72
C ASP A 82 8.34 -9.29 -18.73
N GLY A 83 8.44 -8.07 -19.24
CA GLY A 83 7.52 -7.57 -20.27
C GLY A 83 6.13 -7.13 -19.76
N HIS A 84 5.88 -7.13 -18.45
CA HIS A 84 4.62 -6.67 -17.89
C HIS A 84 4.51 -5.14 -17.82
N THR A 85 3.31 -4.61 -18.03
CA THR A 85 3.03 -3.18 -18.00
C THR A 85 2.90 -2.67 -16.57
N PRO A 86 3.68 -1.65 -16.15
CA PRO A 86 3.55 -1.04 -14.84
C PRO A 86 2.25 -0.25 -14.68
N ALA A 87 1.61 -0.36 -13.51
CA ALA A 87 0.36 0.34 -13.20
C ALA A 87 0.46 1.88 -13.27
N ILE A 88 1.67 2.43 -13.07
CA ILE A 88 1.91 3.87 -13.20
C ILE A 88 1.60 4.40 -14.62
N GLN A 89 1.60 3.56 -15.64
CA GLN A 89 1.23 3.99 -17.00
C GLN A 89 -0.23 4.39 -17.12
N LEU A 90 -1.09 3.88 -16.22
CA LEU A 90 -2.51 4.27 -16.16
C LEU A 90 -2.72 5.68 -15.59
N ILE A 91 -1.68 6.30 -14.99
CA ILE A 91 -1.78 7.66 -14.44
C ILE A 91 -1.56 8.66 -15.57
N GLU A 92 -2.61 8.90 -16.33
CA GLU A 92 -2.66 9.84 -17.46
C GLU A 92 -3.99 10.59 -17.46
N ALA A 93 -4.08 11.69 -18.20
CA ALA A 93 -5.26 12.55 -18.22
C ALA A 93 -6.53 11.81 -18.69
N GLY A 94 -6.41 10.88 -19.65
CA GLY A 94 -7.53 10.10 -20.18
C GLY A 94 -8.17 9.14 -19.17
N ASN A 95 -7.39 8.71 -18.18
CA ASN A 95 -7.85 7.80 -17.13
C ASN A 95 -8.17 8.51 -15.81
N HIS A 96 -8.06 9.84 -15.76
CA HIS A 96 -8.44 10.60 -14.58
C HIS A 96 -9.96 10.54 -14.39
N TRP A 97 -10.40 10.11 -13.19
CA TRP A 97 -11.82 9.97 -12.88
C TRP A 97 -12.52 11.34 -12.92
N ARG A 98 -13.64 11.42 -13.64
CA ARG A 98 -14.34 12.69 -13.85
C ARG A 98 -14.97 13.28 -12.58
N ASP A 99 -15.33 12.40 -11.63
CA ASP A 99 -15.94 12.79 -10.35
C ASP A 99 -14.89 12.99 -9.24
N ASP A 100 -13.59 13.12 -9.61
CA ASP A 100 -12.56 13.51 -8.67
C ASP A 100 -12.82 14.92 -8.15
N THR A 101 -13.02 15.05 -6.84
CA THR A 101 -13.29 16.34 -6.17
C THR A 101 -12.03 17.14 -5.86
N SER A 102 -10.86 16.61 -6.19
CA SER A 102 -9.58 17.31 -5.98
C SER A 102 -9.47 18.57 -6.82
N THR A 103 -8.94 19.63 -6.22
CA THR A 103 -8.61 20.89 -6.93
C THR A 103 -7.29 20.81 -7.68
N VAL A 104 -6.54 19.71 -7.53
CA VAL A 104 -5.25 19.52 -8.19
C VAL A 104 -5.47 19.23 -9.68
N ARG A 105 -4.85 20.04 -10.54
CA ARG A 105 -4.86 19.78 -11.99
C ARG A 105 -3.71 18.83 -12.35
N PHE A 106 -4.04 17.79 -13.11
CA PHE A 106 -3.04 16.84 -13.57
C PHE A 106 -2.04 17.50 -14.53
N ALA A 107 -0.78 17.25 -14.29
CA ALA A 107 0.32 17.56 -15.19
C ALA A 107 1.21 16.32 -15.35
N PRO A 108 1.64 15.97 -16.59
CA PRO A 108 2.43 14.75 -16.85
C PRO A 108 3.69 14.61 -15.96
N LYS A 109 4.30 15.74 -15.58
CA LYS A 109 5.45 15.78 -14.67
C LYS A 109 5.16 15.21 -13.27
N GLN A 110 3.90 15.17 -12.83
CA GLN A 110 3.51 14.59 -11.54
C GLN A 110 3.68 13.07 -11.50
N ARG A 111 3.82 12.41 -12.67
CA ARG A 111 4.19 10.98 -12.70
C ARG A 111 5.62 10.72 -12.22
N MET A 112 6.49 11.74 -12.33
CA MET A 112 7.88 11.63 -11.87
C MET A 112 7.90 11.48 -10.35
N GLY A 113 8.58 10.44 -9.87
CA GLY A 113 8.69 10.14 -8.44
C GLY A 113 7.47 9.46 -7.81
N LEU A 114 6.36 9.27 -8.55
CA LEU A 114 5.28 8.41 -8.06
C LEU A 114 5.76 6.96 -7.92
N ALA A 115 5.59 6.40 -6.74
CA ALA A 115 5.94 5.02 -6.46
C ALA A 115 4.76 4.33 -5.72
N PRO A 116 4.56 3.03 -5.93
CA PRO A 116 3.50 2.32 -5.21
C PRO A 116 3.81 2.22 -3.72
N ALA A 117 2.87 2.66 -2.90
CA ALA A 117 2.86 2.47 -1.45
C ALA A 117 2.17 1.15 -1.09
N GLY A 118 2.81 0.06 -1.43
CA GLY A 118 2.32 -1.31 -1.35
C GLY A 118 2.11 -1.93 -2.73
N ARG A 119 1.77 -3.21 -2.73
CA ARG A 119 1.62 -3.99 -3.96
C ARG A 119 0.25 -4.64 -4.05
N LEU A 120 -0.21 -4.84 -5.26
CA LEU A 120 -1.23 -5.81 -5.67
C LEU A 120 -0.61 -6.73 -6.71
N ASP A 121 -0.93 -8.01 -6.66
CA ASP A 121 -0.47 -8.97 -7.65
C ASP A 121 -1.06 -8.62 -9.03
N ILE A 122 -0.42 -9.14 -10.09
CA ILE A 122 -0.83 -8.89 -11.48
C ILE A 122 -2.26 -9.38 -11.75
N ASP A 123 -2.65 -10.47 -11.10
CA ASP A 123 -3.97 -11.12 -11.18
C ASP A 123 -4.98 -10.61 -10.14
N SER A 124 -4.70 -9.49 -9.49
CA SER A 124 -5.56 -8.86 -8.49
C SER A 124 -5.98 -7.46 -8.92
N VAL A 125 -7.18 -7.03 -8.51
CA VAL A 125 -7.73 -5.71 -8.84
C VAL A 125 -7.93 -4.84 -7.61
N GLY A 126 -8.24 -3.56 -7.83
CA GLY A 126 -8.69 -2.66 -6.78
C GLY A 126 -7.70 -1.61 -6.36
N LEU A 127 -7.88 -1.08 -5.16
CA LEU A 127 -7.21 0.11 -4.65
C LEU A 127 -5.69 -0.08 -4.57
N LEU A 128 -4.97 0.63 -5.41
CA LEU A 128 -3.52 0.80 -5.37
C LEU A 128 -3.20 2.26 -5.10
N VAL A 129 -2.35 2.52 -4.11
CA VAL A 129 -1.86 3.86 -3.78
C VAL A 129 -0.51 4.06 -4.45
N LEU A 130 -0.36 5.15 -5.21
CA LEU A 130 0.94 5.62 -5.68
C LEU A 130 1.18 7.01 -5.07
N THR A 131 2.37 7.24 -4.56
CA THR A 131 2.69 8.49 -3.87
C THR A 131 4.09 8.97 -4.17
N GLN A 132 4.26 10.28 -4.15
CA GLN A 132 5.57 10.95 -4.11
C GLN A 132 6.02 11.17 -2.65
N ASP A 133 5.09 11.13 -1.69
CA ASP A 133 5.35 11.38 -0.28
C ASP A 133 5.80 10.08 0.43
N GLY A 134 7.06 10.04 0.78
CA GLY A 134 7.62 8.89 1.49
C GLY A 134 7.06 8.68 2.91
N ARG A 135 6.40 9.69 3.51
CA ARG A 135 5.71 9.55 4.80
C ARG A 135 4.45 8.70 4.62
N VAL A 136 3.69 8.97 3.54
CA VAL A 136 2.53 8.15 3.16
C VAL A 136 2.97 6.71 2.88
N ALA A 137 4.04 6.53 2.10
CA ALA A 137 4.56 5.20 1.82
C ALA A 137 4.93 4.46 3.12
N ARG A 138 5.67 5.11 4.05
CA ARG A 138 6.04 4.50 5.34
C ARG A 138 4.82 4.14 6.19
N GLN A 139 3.81 5.00 6.22
CA GLN A 139 2.56 4.74 6.95
C GLN A 139 1.88 3.45 6.46
N LEU A 140 1.88 3.20 5.15
CA LEU A 140 1.17 2.08 4.53
C LEU A 140 1.96 0.76 4.52
N ILE A 141 3.29 0.83 4.38
CA ILE A 141 4.16 -0.33 4.14
C ILE A 141 5.39 -0.38 5.06
N GLY A 142 5.50 0.51 6.05
CA GLY A 142 6.54 0.41 7.07
C GLY A 142 6.41 -0.89 7.87
N GLU A 143 7.51 -1.37 8.44
CA GLU A 143 7.57 -2.60 9.23
C GLU A 143 6.56 -2.59 10.40
N ASP A 144 6.36 -1.40 11.00
CA ASP A 144 5.43 -1.17 12.11
C ASP A 144 4.02 -0.77 11.65
N SER A 145 3.73 -0.83 10.34
CA SER A 145 2.41 -0.43 9.83
C SER A 145 1.32 -1.38 10.32
N ALA A 146 0.35 -0.83 11.04
CA ALA A 146 -0.87 -1.51 11.45
C ALA A 146 -2.08 -1.11 10.58
N VAL A 147 -1.84 -0.42 9.47
CA VAL A 147 -2.91 0.02 8.57
C VAL A 147 -3.60 -1.17 7.94
N GLU A 148 -4.89 -1.31 8.23
CA GLU A 148 -5.73 -2.38 7.71
C GLU A 148 -5.88 -2.30 6.19
N LYS A 149 -5.93 -3.46 5.56
CA LYS A 149 -6.25 -3.60 4.14
C LYS A 149 -7.41 -4.59 4.01
N GLU A 150 -8.48 -4.15 3.37
CA GLU A 150 -9.70 -4.94 3.19
C GLU A 150 -9.83 -5.42 1.75
N TYR A 151 -10.16 -6.71 1.63
CA TYR A 151 -10.27 -7.40 0.37
C TYR A 151 -11.59 -8.13 0.26
N LEU A 152 -12.16 -8.14 -0.94
CA LEU A 152 -13.24 -9.04 -1.35
C LEU A 152 -12.63 -10.15 -2.20
N VAL A 153 -12.86 -11.40 -1.80
CA VAL A 153 -12.18 -12.57 -2.34
C VAL A 153 -13.22 -13.58 -2.79
N ARG A 154 -13.41 -13.68 -4.10
CA ARG A 154 -14.29 -14.69 -4.68
C ARG A 154 -13.56 -16.03 -4.71
N VAL A 155 -14.22 -17.07 -4.21
CA VAL A 155 -13.63 -18.38 -3.97
C VAL A 155 -14.46 -19.52 -4.54
N GLN A 156 -13.79 -20.65 -4.75
CA GLN A 156 -14.37 -21.97 -5.02
C GLN A 156 -13.81 -22.96 -4.01
N TYR A 157 -14.57 -23.98 -3.64
CA TYR A 157 -14.16 -25.01 -2.69
C TYR A 157 -14.09 -26.39 -3.36
N GLY A 158 -12.96 -27.07 -3.18
CA GLY A 158 -12.69 -28.35 -3.82
C GLY A 158 -12.29 -28.24 -5.29
N ARG A 159 -12.24 -29.40 -5.96
CA ARG A 159 -12.00 -29.49 -7.41
C ARG A 159 -13.33 -29.44 -8.14
N LEU A 160 -13.46 -28.50 -9.05
CA LEU A 160 -14.60 -28.43 -9.98
C LEU A 160 -14.16 -28.95 -11.35
N PRO A 161 -15.06 -29.59 -12.10
CA PRO A 161 -14.89 -29.84 -13.52
C PRO A 161 -14.64 -28.53 -14.29
N ALA A 162 -13.93 -28.64 -15.42
CA ALA A 162 -13.65 -27.47 -16.25
C ALA A 162 -14.94 -26.80 -16.74
N GLY A 163 -15.09 -25.50 -16.46
CA GLY A 163 -16.27 -24.71 -16.86
C GLY A 163 -17.41 -24.67 -15.86
N GLU A 164 -17.37 -25.43 -14.78
CA GLU A 164 -18.36 -25.34 -13.73
C GLU A 164 -18.09 -24.17 -12.78
N VAL A 165 -19.16 -23.48 -12.38
CA VAL A 165 -19.15 -22.38 -11.40
C VAL A 165 -19.92 -22.83 -10.16
N GLN A 166 -19.27 -22.77 -9.01
CA GLN A 166 -19.89 -23.08 -7.72
C GLN A 166 -20.64 -21.85 -7.19
N THR A 167 -21.92 -22.01 -6.87
CA THR A 167 -22.79 -20.90 -6.49
C THR A 167 -23.05 -20.78 -4.97
N ASP A 168 -22.70 -21.81 -4.18
CA ASP A 168 -22.88 -21.80 -2.73
C ASP A 168 -21.68 -22.46 -2.04
N VAL A 169 -20.56 -21.73 -2.02
CA VAL A 169 -19.35 -22.18 -1.37
C VAL A 169 -19.49 -22.13 0.15
N GLN A 170 -20.21 -21.14 0.66
CA GLN A 170 -20.40 -20.92 2.10
C GLN A 170 -21.00 -22.12 2.81
N SER A 171 -22.04 -22.73 2.23
CA SER A 171 -22.72 -23.88 2.85
C SER A 171 -21.85 -25.14 2.89
N LEU A 172 -20.90 -25.25 1.97
CA LEU A 172 -20.02 -26.40 1.83
C LEU A 172 -18.70 -26.25 2.61
N PHE A 173 -18.35 -25.01 3.00
CA PHE A 173 -17.06 -24.73 3.60
C PHE A 173 -17.08 -24.93 5.13
N PRO A 174 -16.22 -25.82 5.68
CA PRO A 174 -16.23 -26.15 7.10
C PRO A 174 -15.88 -24.94 7.99
N ALA A 175 -16.59 -24.83 9.12
CA ALA A 175 -16.40 -23.72 10.06
C ALA A 175 -15.01 -23.71 10.74
N ASP A 176 -14.43 -24.88 10.99
CA ASP A 176 -13.08 -25.02 11.51
C ASP A 176 -12.03 -24.48 10.54
N LYS A 177 -12.19 -24.68 9.24
CA LYS A 177 -11.33 -24.10 8.20
C LYS A 177 -11.48 -22.58 8.11
N LEU A 178 -12.68 -22.04 8.30
CA LEU A 178 -12.89 -20.60 8.41
C LEU A 178 -12.16 -20.03 9.64
N ALA A 179 -12.18 -20.75 10.75
CA ALA A 179 -11.44 -20.38 11.96
C ALA A 179 -9.93 -20.34 11.71
N LEU A 180 -9.38 -21.31 10.95
CA LEU A 180 -7.96 -21.31 10.55
C LEU A 180 -7.58 -20.09 9.70
N LEU A 181 -8.46 -19.63 8.79
CA LEU A 181 -8.23 -18.40 8.02
C LEU A 181 -8.15 -17.17 8.91
N ARG A 182 -8.88 -17.15 10.02
CA ARG A 182 -8.86 -16.05 11.00
C ARG A 182 -7.60 -16.06 11.85
N HIS A 183 -7.15 -17.24 12.26
CA HIS A 183 -5.95 -17.39 13.08
C HIS A 183 -5.43 -18.84 13.00
N GLY A 184 -4.13 -19.01 13.07
CA GLY A 184 -3.48 -20.33 13.19
C GLY A 184 -2.70 -20.77 11.96
N LEU A 185 -2.76 -20.02 10.85
CA LEU A 185 -1.96 -20.34 9.68
C LEU A 185 -0.54 -19.77 9.77
N SER A 186 0.38 -20.47 9.10
CA SER A 186 1.76 -20.03 8.91
C SER A 186 2.13 -20.05 7.44
N LEU A 187 2.96 -19.11 6.99
CA LEU A 187 3.52 -19.08 5.66
C LEU A 187 5.05 -18.95 5.77
N ASP A 188 5.77 -19.81 5.02
CA ASP A 188 7.24 -19.83 5.02
C ASP A 188 7.84 -19.99 6.44
N GLY A 189 7.22 -20.82 7.29
CA GLY A 189 7.62 -21.05 8.66
C GLY A 189 7.31 -19.91 9.64
N GLN A 190 6.64 -18.86 9.20
CA GLN A 190 6.26 -17.71 10.03
C GLN A 190 4.75 -17.69 10.26
N ALA A 191 4.35 -17.62 11.54
CA ALA A 191 2.95 -17.47 11.91
C ALA A 191 2.39 -16.17 11.32
N LEU A 192 1.15 -16.23 10.83
CA LEU A 192 0.43 -15.05 10.36
C LEU A 192 -0.22 -14.31 11.52
N LYS A 193 -0.33 -13.00 11.39
CA LYS A 193 -1.14 -12.19 12.31
C LYS A 193 -2.61 -12.59 12.18
N PRO A 194 -3.41 -12.47 13.25
CA PRO A 194 -4.85 -12.66 13.18
C PRO A 194 -5.48 -11.78 12.10
N ALA A 195 -6.44 -12.35 11.39
CA ALA A 195 -7.20 -11.69 10.33
C ALA A 195 -8.70 -11.69 10.64
N GLN A 196 -9.43 -10.66 10.20
CA GLN A 196 -10.89 -10.76 10.15
C GLN A 196 -11.26 -11.42 8.83
N VAL A 197 -12.00 -12.54 8.90
CA VAL A 197 -12.46 -13.26 7.71
C VAL A 197 -13.91 -13.65 7.92
N ASP A 198 -14.78 -13.13 7.05
CA ASP A 198 -16.21 -13.34 7.13
C ASP A 198 -16.79 -13.54 5.72
N TRP A 199 -17.89 -14.27 5.62
CA TRP A 199 -18.64 -14.37 4.38
C TRP A 199 -19.34 -13.06 4.07
N GLN A 200 -19.07 -12.49 2.92
CA GLN A 200 -19.77 -11.31 2.37
C GLN A 200 -21.05 -11.73 1.63
N ASN A 201 -20.96 -12.86 0.96
CA ASN A 201 -22.07 -13.56 0.29
C ASN A 201 -21.66 -15.03 0.09
N PRO A 202 -22.54 -15.94 -0.41
CA PRO A 202 -22.24 -17.36 -0.52
C PRO A 202 -20.99 -17.76 -1.30
N GLU A 203 -20.43 -16.87 -2.12
CA GLU A 203 -19.25 -17.13 -2.98
C GLU A 203 -18.06 -16.24 -2.66
N GLN A 204 -18.21 -15.31 -1.72
CA GLN A 204 -17.22 -14.27 -1.49
C GLN A 204 -16.91 -14.07 -0.02
N LEU A 205 -15.63 -14.17 0.31
CA LEU A 205 -15.08 -13.83 1.62
C LEU A 205 -14.63 -12.35 1.65
N ARG A 206 -14.82 -11.72 2.80
CA ARG A 206 -14.20 -10.46 3.17
C ARG A 206 -13.02 -10.76 4.07
N PHE A 207 -11.84 -10.25 3.70
CA PHE A 207 -10.62 -10.32 4.51
C PHE A 207 -10.22 -8.93 4.97
N VAL A 208 -9.85 -8.76 6.25
CA VAL A 208 -9.16 -7.57 6.74
C VAL A 208 -7.84 -8.00 7.38
N LEU A 209 -6.74 -7.49 6.82
CA LEU A 209 -5.38 -7.82 7.21
C LEU A 209 -4.62 -6.55 7.64
N THR A 210 -3.74 -6.68 8.64
CA THR A 210 -2.78 -5.64 9.06
C THR A 210 -1.36 -5.90 8.55
N GLU A 211 -1.15 -6.98 7.79
CA GLU A 211 0.11 -7.35 7.17
C GLU A 211 -0.07 -7.63 5.68
N GLY A 212 1.00 -7.94 4.96
CA GLY A 212 0.92 -8.21 3.52
C GLY A 212 2.12 -9.01 3.03
N LYS A 213 2.10 -10.33 3.19
CA LYS A 213 3.09 -11.23 2.59
C LYS A 213 2.76 -11.50 1.12
N LYS A 214 3.76 -11.95 0.37
CA LYS A 214 3.59 -12.28 -1.07
C LYS A 214 2.46 -13.29 -1.25
N ARG A 215 1.42 -12.91 -2.03
CA ARG A 215 0.24 -13.73 -2.34
C ARG A 215 -0.45 -14.31 -1.09
N GLN A 216 -0.42 -13.59 0.04
CA GLN A 216 -0.85 -14.10 1.34
C GLN A 216 -2.26 -14.69 1.31
N ILE A 217 -3.27 -13.94 0.87
CA ILE A 217 -4.67 -14.40 0.85
C ILE A 217 -4.83 -15.66 -0.02
N ARG A 218 -4.21 -15.70 -1.20
CA ARG A 218 -4.30 -16.87 -2.09
C ARG A 218 -3.70 -18.13 -1.44
N ARG A 219 -2.56 -17.97 -0.79
CA ARG A 219 -1.89 -19.06 -0.06
C ARG A 219 -2.67 -19.50 1.18
N MET A 220 -3.27 -18.56 1.92
CA MET A 220 -4.17 -18.87 3.03
C MET A 220 -5.38 -19.69 2.57
N CYS A 221 -6.03 -19.26 1.48
CA CYS A 221 -7.16 -19.95 0.89
C CYS A 221 -6.77 -21.37 0.42
N GLU A 222 -5.64 -21.51 -0.27
CA GLU A 222 -5.12 -22.80 -0.74
C GLU A 222 -4.91 -23.79 0.41
N HIS A 223 -4.36 -23.35 1.56
CA HIS A 223 -4.16 -24.18 2.75
C HIS A 223 -5.45 -24.80 3.28
N VAL A 224 -6.59 -24.15 3.10
CA VAL A 224 -7.89 -24.66 3.57
C VAL A 224 -8.71 -25.29 2.43
N GLY A 225 -8.14 -25.44 1.23
CA GLY A 225 -8.78 -26.06 0.08
C GLY A 225 -9.68 -25.14 -0.73
N LEU A 226 -9.55 -23.82 -0.56
CA LEU A 226 -10.22 -22.81 -1.38
C LEU A 226 -9.33 -22.39 -2.56
N THR A 227 -9.92 -22.24 -3.72
CA THR A 227 -9.30 -21.61 -4.89
C THR A 227 -9.82 -20.18 -5.04
N VAL A 228 -8.90 -19.19 -5.10
CA VAL A 228 -9.26 -17.78 -5.30
C VAL A 228 -9.44 -17.51 -6.78
N VAL A 229 -10.68 -17.25 -7.20
CA VAL A 229 -11.05 -16.91 -8.59
C VAL A 229 -11.11 -15.41 -8.84
N GLY A 230 -11.20 -14.59 -7.80
CA GLY A 230 -11.13 -13.14 -7.90
C GLY A 230 -10.69 -12.52 -6.59
N LEU A 231 -9.84 -11.49 -6.66
CA LEU A 231 -9.36 -10.76 -5.50
C LEU A 231 -9.36 -9.26 -5.78
N LYS A 232 -10.10 -8.51 -4.95
CA LYS A 232 -10.24 -7.05 -5.07
C LYS A 232 -9.94 -6.38 -3.74
N ARG A 233 -8.93 -5.49 -3.70
CA ARG A 233 -8.71 -4.63 -2.54
C ARG A 233 -9.64 -3.43 -2.58
N VAL A 234 -10.50 -3.28 -1.57
CA VAL A 234 -11.56 -2.27 -1.53
C VAL A 234 -11.30 -1.14 -0.54
N ARG A 235 -10.36 -1.33 0.42
CA ARG A 235 -10.02 -0.32 1.43
C ARG A 235 -8.58 -0.46 1.89
N ILE A 236 -7.96 0.67 2.21
CA ILE A 236 -6.68 0.77 2.92
C ILE A 236 -6.86 1.81 4.04
N GLY A 237 -6.71 1.41 5.30
CA GLY A 237 -7.04 2.26 6.43
C GLY A 237 -8.48 2.79 6.33
N ARG A 238 -8.66 4.11 6.41
CA ARG A 238 -9.97 4.77 6.25
C ARG A 238 -10.33 5.02 4.79
N VAL A 239 -9.39 4.94 3.85
CA VAL A 239 -9.60 5.25 2.44
C VAL A 239 -10.23 4.07 1.71
N LYS A 240 -11.43 4.28 1.15
CA LYS A 240 -12.19 3.29 0.39
C LYS A 240 -11.99 3.49 -1.11
N LEU A 241 -12.04 2.39 -1.86
CA LEU A 241 -12.08 2.43 -3.32
C LEU A 241 -13.32 3.19 -3.83
N GLY A 242 -14.45 2.99 -3.15
CA GLY A 242 -15.71 3.65 -3.54
C GLY A 242 -16.15 3.33 -4.95
N ALA A 243 -16.66 4.34 -5.64
CA ALA A 243 -17.14 4.27 -7.02
C ALA A 243 -16.04 4.46 -8.08
N LEU A 244 -14.77 4.56 -7.69
CA LEU A 244 -13.66 4.74 -8.64
C LEU A 244 -13.66 3.62 -9.70
N PRO A 245 -13.87 3.92 -11.00
CA PRO A 245 -13.98 2.92 -12.05
C PRO A 245 -12.66 2.15 -12.27
N LEU A 246 -12.77 0.93 -12.80
CA LEU A 246 -11.61 0.09 -13.12
C LEU A 246 -10.70 0.79 -14.14
N GLY A 247 -9.39 0.80 -13.89
CA GLY A 247 -8.40 1.45 -14.74
C GLY A 247 -8.31 2.96 -14.54
N GLN A 248 -9.23 3.58 -13.80
CA GLN A 248 -9.21 5.01 -13.51
C GLN A 248 -8.53 5.33 -12.19
N TRP A 249 -8.10 6.55 -12.07
CA TRP A 249 -7.41 7.08 -10.90
C TRP A 249 -7.95 8.44 -10.48
N ARG A 250 -7.78 8.79 -9.20
CA ARG A 250 -8.05 10.09 -8.62
C ARG A 250 -6.97 10.51 -7.64
N TYR A 251 -6.93 11.74 -7.26
CA TYR A 251 -6.09 12.17 -6.14
C TYR A 251 -6.65 11.70 -4.80
N LEU A 252 -5.77 11.55 -3.80
CA LEU A 252 -6.18 11.47 -2.41
C LEU A 252 -6.78 12.82 -2.00
N GLY A 253 -8.00 12.83 -1.50
CA GLY A 253 -8.69 14.04 -1.06
C GLY A 253 -7.99 14.70 0.14
N ARG A 254 -8.17 16.00 0.31
CA ARG A 254 -7.56 16.77 1.43
C ARG A 254 -8.02 16.26 2.80
N ASP A 255 -9.27 15.81 2.88
CA ASP A 255 -9.88 15.33 4.11
C ASP A 255 -9.76 13.81 4.28
N GLU A 256 -9.09 13.13 3.34
CA GLU A 256 -8.86 11.70 3.42
C GLU A 256 -7.52 11.40 4.11
N SER A 257 -7.56 10.49 5.05
CA SER A 257 -6.39 9.95 5.75
C SER A 257 -6.48 8.43 5.82
N PHE A 258 -5.35 7.77 5.79
CA PHE A 258 -5.28 6.31 5.97
C PHE A 258 -5.40 5.89 7.45
N VAL A 259 -5.18 6.79 8.38
CA VAL A 259 -5.27 6.58 9.85
C VAL A 259 -6.19 7.59 10.48
#